data_ba9b21d1896ec3d2ea734d1596591842
#
_entry.id   ba9b21d1896ec3d2ea734d1596591842
#
_cell.length_a   1.000
_cell.length_b   1.000
_cell.length_c   1.000
_cell.angle_alpha   90.00
_cell.angle_beta   90.00
_cell.angle_gamma   90.00
#
_symmetry.space_group_name_H-M   'P 1'
#
loop_
_entity.id
_entity.type
_entity.pdbx_description
1 polymer ?
#
loop_
_entity_poly.entity_id
_entity_poly.type
_entity_poly.pdbx_seq_one_letter_code
_entity_poly.pdbx_strand_id
1 'polypeptide(L)'
;MPLVGSIACGTPILAEQNIEARIGVPALWQADFALTCHGNSMAAMIQDGDIVCIRKQPEVENGEIAAVRIGEEATLKRFYRQGDTVMLQAENPAFSPLVYTRDQLNEITIEGRVVGICRGI
;
A
#
# COMPACT_ATOMS: atom_id res chain seq x y z
N MET A 1 -0.20 5.49 -17.24
CA MET A 1 -0.69 4.77 -16.05
C MET A 1 -1.71 5.63 -15.31
N PRO A 2 -2.83 5.08 -14.88
CA PRO A 2 -3.84 5.86 -14.16
C PRO A 2 -3.45 6.13 -12.71
N LEU A 3 -3.70 7.36 -12.26
CA LEU A 3 -3.68 7.74 -10.85
C LEU A 3 -5.12 7.68 -10.35
N VAL A 4 -5.44 6.70 -9.49
CA VAL A 4 -6.82 6.39 -9.17
C VAL A 4 -7.30 6.92 -7.81
N GLY A 5 -6.52 7.75 -7.17
CA GLY A 5 -6.93 8.37 -5.92
C GLY A 5 -5.86 8.34 -4.87
N SER A 6 -6.26 8.18 -3.62
CA SER A 6 -5.39 8.31 -2.48
C SER A 6 -5.38 7.06 -1.62
N ILE A 7 -4.25 6.81 -0.96
CA ILE A 7 -4.12 5.71 -0.02
C ILE A 7 -3.47 6.23 1.26
N ALA A 8 -3.94 5.73 2.40
CA ALA A 8 -3.36 6.08 3.68
C ALA A 8 -2.04 5.35 3.89
N CYS A 9 -1.01 6.09 4.26
CA CYS A 9 0.24 5.51 4.73
C CYS A 9 0.27 5.40 6.25
N GLY A 10 -0.73 5.93 6.91
CA GLY A 10 -0.90 5.89 8.36
C GLY A 10 -2.17 5.15 8.73
N THR A 11 -3.23 5.91 9.01
CA THR A 11 -4.53 5.34 9.35
C THR A 11 -5.26 4.92 8.08
N PRO A 12 -5.86 3.71 8.03
CA PRO A 12 -6.64 3.30 6.87
C PRO A 12 -7.76 4.28 6.55
N ILE A 13 -7.90 4.60 5.26
CA ILE A 13 -8.98 5.45 4.75
C ILE A 13 -9.69 4.73 3.62
N LEU A 14 -10.91 5.18 3.30
CA LEU A 14 -11.66 4.62 2.18
C LEU A 14 -10.91 4.88 0.87
N ALA A 15 -10.66 3.81 0.11
CA ALA A 15 -10.00 3.93 -1.18
C ALA A 15 -10.99 4.34 -2.26
N GLU A 16 -10.61 5.34 -3.05
CA GLU A 16 -11.41 5.80 -4.18
C GLU A 16 -10.88 5.16 -5.46
N GLN A 17 -11.80 4.66 -6.28
CA GLN A 17 -11.45 3.98 -7.53
C GLN A 17 -11.66 4.87 -8.76
N ASN A 18 -11.69 6.17 -8.57
CA ASN A 18 -11.86 7.13 -9.66
C ASN A 18 -10.49 7.57 -10.20
N ILE A 19 -10.37 7.60 -11.52
CA ILE A 19 -9.15 8.08 -12.17
C ILE A 19 -9.09 9.60 -12.06
N GLU A 20 -8.07 10.12 -11.36
CA GLU A 20 -7.85 11.57 -11.22
C GLU A 20 -6.95 12.13 -12.31
N ALA A 21 -5.98 11.33 -12.77
CA ALA A 21 -4.99 11.77 -13.74
C ALA A 21 -4.30 10.57 -14.38
N ARG A 22 -3.44 10.84 -15.35
CA ARG A 22 -2.55 9.83 -15.91
C ARG A 22 -1.12 10.31 -15.77
N ILE A 23 -0.23 9.40 -15.40
CA ILE A 23 1.18 9.71 -15.19
C ILE A 23 2.06 8.73 -15.97
N GLY A 24 3.25 9.20 -16.36
CA GLY A 24 4.25 8.35 -16.99
C GLY A 24 5.18 7.75 -15.94
N VAL A 25 5.44 6.45 -16.05
CA VAL A 25 6.36 5.75 -15.14
C VAL A 25 7.22 4.78 -15.94
N PRO A 26 8.36 4.34 -15.40
CA PRO A 26 9.18 3.34 -16.09
C PRO A 26 8.39 2.07 -16.39
N ALA A 27 8.42 1.63 -17.65
CA ALA A 27 7.74 0.40 -18.05
C ALA A 27 8.28 -0.82 -17.30
N LEU A 28 9.54 -0.75 -16.89
CA LEU A 28 10.19 -1.80 -16.11
C LEU A 28 9.45 -2.14 -14.82
N TRP A 29 8.76 -1.17 -14.22
CA TRP A 29 8.01 -1.40 -12.99
C TRP A 29 6.78 -2.26 -13.20
N GLN A 30 6.24 -2.32 -14.40
CA GLN A 30 5.01 -3.04 -14.71
C GLN A 30 3.86 -2.65 -13.78
N ALA A 31 3.78 -1.36 -13.47
CA ALA A 31 2.76 -0.84 -12.57
C ALA A 31 1.40 -0.78 -13.29
N ASP A 32 0.35 -1.08 -12.57
CA ASP A 32 -1.01 -1.09 -13.11
C ASP A 32 -1.78 0.17 -12.76
N PHE A 33 -1.50 0.74 -11.59
CA PHE A 33 -2.16 1.96 -11.15
C PHE A 33 -1.30 2.68 -10.11
N ALA A 34 -1.70 3.90 -9.79
CA ALA A 34 -1.02 4.72 -8.80
C ALA A 34 -2.01 5.37 -7.84
N LEU A 35 -1.54 5.62 -6.63
CA LEU A 35 -2.29 6.28 -5.58
C LEU A 35 -1.43 7.34 -4.93
N THR A 36 -2.03 8.44 -4.50
CA THR A 36 -1.33 9.44 -3.70
C THR A 36 -1.31 9.00 -2.24
N CYS A 37 -0.13 8.98 -1.66
CA CYS A 37 0.05 8.61 -0.26
C CYS A 37 -0.31 9.78 0.66
N HIS A 38 -1.09 9.51 1.70
CA HIS A 38 -1.39 10.46 2.76
C HIS A 38 -0.95 9.89 4.10
N GLY A 39 -0.33 10.74 4.91
CA GLY A 39 0.14 10.33 6.22
C GLY A 39 1.62 9.96 6.21
N ASN A 40 2.13 9.52 7.35
CA ASN A 40 3.55 9.33 7.56
C ASN A 40 3.96 7.99 8.15
N SER A 41 3.07 6.98 8.12
CA SER A 41 3.41 5.68 8.71
C SER A 41 4.52 4.96 7.95
N MET A 42 4.72 5.29 6.68
CA MET A 42 5.77 4.68 5.86
C MET A 42 6.99 5.60 5.69
N ALA A 43 7.05 6.69 6.46
CA ALA A 43 8.20 7.58 6.43
C ALA A 43 9.41 6.86 7.06
N ALA A 44 10.60 7.14 6.61
CA ALA A 44 10.95 8.13 5.59
C ALA A 44 10.92 7.57 4.15
N MET A 45 10.72 6.28 3.97
CA MET A 45 10.76 5.65 2.64
C MET A 45 9.67 6.18 1.73
N ILE A 46 8.42 6.22 2.21
CA ILE A 46 7.29 6.78 1.46
C ILE A 46 6.74 7.92 2.30
N GLN A 47 6.71 9.11 1.73
CA GLN A 47 6.32 10.32 2.42
C GLN A 47 4.95 10.80 1.99
N ASP A 48 4.32 11.58 2.85
CA ASP A 48 3.05 12.24 2.52
C ASP A 48 3.19 13.00 1.20
N GLY A 49 2.24 12.78 0.30
CA GLY A 49 2.23 13.41 -1.02
C GLY A 49 2.92 12.61 -2.12
N ASP A 50 3.67 11.55 -1.79
CA ASP A 50 4.28 10.70 -2.79
C ASP A 50 3.21 10.01 -3.64
N ILE A 51 3.49 9.85 -4.94
CA ILE A 51 2.67 9.02 -5.81
C ILE A 51 3.25 7.61 -5.78
N VAL A 52 2.44 6.67 -5.32
CA VAL A 52 2.85 5.28 -5.13
C VAL A 52 2.35 4.46 -6.30
N CYS A 53 3.27 3.77 -6.97
CA CYS A 53 2.96 2.96 -8.14
C CYS A 53 2.83 1.50 -7.73
N ILE A 54 1.75 0.86 -8.15
CA ILE A 54 1.34 -0.45 -7.65
C ILE A 54 1.14 -1.41 -8.81
N ARG A 55 1.74 -2.61 -8.68
CA ARG A 55 1.45 -3.74 -9.55
C ARG A 55 0.35 -4.56 -8.91
N LYS A 56 -0.75 -4.73 -9.64
CA LYS A 56 -1.89 -5.50 -9.16
C LYS A 56 -1.52 -6.97 -9.05
N GLN A 57 -1.58 -7.51 -7.85
CA GLN A 57 -1.32 -8.93 -7.60
C GLN A 57 -1.98 -9.33 -6.27
N PRO A 58 -2.48 -10.58 -6.16
CA PRO A 58 -3.22 -11.01 -4.96
C PRO A 58 -2.32 -11.42 -3.79
N GLU A 59 -1.03 -11.60 -4.03
CA GLU A 59 -0.08 -12.03 -3.00
C GLU A 59 1.23 -11.26 -3.13
N VAL A 60 1.90 -11.07 -2.00
CA VAL A 60 3.23 -10.48 -1.94
C VAL A 60 4.11 -11.34 -1.05
N GLU A 61 5.42 -11.17 -1.20
CA GLU A 61 6.40 -11.89 -0.38
C GLU A 61 6.69 -11.13 0.92
N ASN A 62 7.20 -11.85 1.91
CA ASN A 62 7.59 -11.25 3.18
C ASN A 62 8.59 -10.12 2.97
N GLY A 63 8.35 -9.00 3.62
CA GLY A 63 9.19 -7.80 3.54
C GLY A 63 8.82 -6.84 2.42
N GLU A 64 7.96 -7.24 1.51
CA GLU A 64 7.49 -6.33 0.46
C GLU A 64 6.43 -5.36 1.00
N ILE A 65 6.37 -4.18 0.40
CA ILE A 65 5.35 -3.20 0.75
C ILE A 65 4.11 -3.48 -0.09
N ALA A 66 3.00 -3.71 0.58
CA ALA A 66 1.73 -4.03 -0.05
C ALA A 66 0.72 -2.91 0.12
N ALA A 67 -0.13 -2.74 -0.88
CA ALA A 67 -1.38 -2.01 -0.75
C ALA A 67 -2.39 -3.02 -0.24
N VAL A 68 -2.89 -2.79 0.97
CA VAL A 68 -3.76 -3.72 1.67
C VAL A 68 -5.11 -3.06 1.93
N ARG A 69 -6.17 -3.78 1.60
CA ARG A 69 -7.53 -3.35 1.93
C ARG A 69 -7.96 -4.06 3.21
N ILE A 70 -8.42 -3.27 4.17
CA ILE A 70 -8.96 -3.76 5.43
C ILE A 70 -10.41 -3.31 5.48
N GLY A 71 -11.34 -4.23 5.24
CA GLY A 71 -12.73 -3.87 5.02
C GLY A 71 -12.85 -3.02 3.76
N GLU A 72 -13.32 -1.79 3.89
CA GLU A 72 -13.45 -0.84 2.78
C GLU A 72 -12.31 0.18 2.72
N GLU A 73 -11.35 0.07 3.62
CA GLU A 73 -10.26 1.04 3.74
C GLU A 73 -8.96 0.44 3.24
N ALA A 74 -8.10 1.27 2.65
CA ALA A 74 -6.83 0.82 2.11
C ALA A 74 -5.66 1.54 2.78
N THR A 75 -4.54 0.82 2.92
CA THR A 75 -3.31 1.36 3.50
C THR A 75 -2.09 0.71 2.87
N LEU A 76 -0.93 1.31 3.06
CA LEU A 76 0.37 0.74 2.68
C LEU A 76 1.07 0.24 3.94
N LYS A 77 1.58 -0.99 3.88
CA LYS A 77 2.32 -1.58 4.99
C LYS A 77 3.31 -2.62 4.44
N ARG A 78 4.38 -2.86 5.20
CA ARG A 78 5.21 -4.03 4.94
C ARG A 78 4.47 -5.27 5.39
N PHE A 79 4.51 -6.28 4.54
CA PHE A 79 3.77 -7.52 4.74
C PHE A 79 4.71 -8.61 5.24
N TYR A 80 4.26 -9.32 6.28
CA TYR A 80 4.93 -10.52 6.77
C TYR A 80 3.89 -11.57 7.08
N ARG A 81 4.18 -12.79 6.68
CA ARG A 81 3.29 -13.92 6.98
C ARG A 81 4.10 -15.08 7.55
N GLN A 82 3.60 -15.68 8.63
CA GLN A 82 4.13 -16.89 9.22
C GLN A 82 2.95 -17.80 9.54
N GLY A 83 2.80 -18.90 8.78
CA GLY A 83 1.65 -19.79 8.93
C GLY A 83 0.35 -19.05 8.71
N ASP A 84 -0.51 -19.06 9.72
CA ASP A 84 -1.82 -18.40 9.68
C ASP A 84 -1.82 -17.00 10.30
N THR A 85 -0.64 -16.45 10.56
CA THR A 85 -0.51 -15.12 11.14
C THR A 85 0.08 -14.16 10.10
N VAL A 86 -0.58 -13.02 9.91
CA VAL A 86 -0.11 -11.93 9.06
C VAL A 86 0.17 -10.71 9.92
N MET A 87 1.33 -10.10 9.71
CA MET A 87 1.68 -8.83 10.35
C MET A 87 1.85 -7.77 9.28
N LEU A 88 1.19 -6.64 9.48
CA LEU A 88 1.31 -5.46 8.64
C LEU A 88 2.08 -4.40 9.42
N GLN A 89 3.29 -4.10 8.98
CA GLN A 89 4.20 -3.24 9.73
C GLN A 89 4.46 -1.93 9.01
N ALA A 90 4.36 -0.83 9.75
CA ALA A 90 4.76 0.48 9.27
C ALA A 90 6.29 0.61 9.25
N GLU A 91 6.82 1.42 8.34
CA GLU A 91 8.24 1.79 8.35
C GLU A 91 8.56 2.75 9.50
N ASN A 92 7.62 3.61 9.85
CA ASN A 92 7.77 4.57 10.93
C ASN A 92 7.57 3.86 12.28
N PRO A 93 8.59 3.84 13.16
CA PRO A 93 8.50 3.11 14.43
C PRO A 93 7.49 3.69 15.42
N ALA A 94 6.97 4.89 15.16
CA ALA A 94 5.91 5.47 15.99
C ALA A 94 4.57 4.75 15.82
N PHE A 95 4.42 3.91 14.79
CA PHE A 95 3.19 3.17 14.51
C PHE A 95 3.35 1.70 14.88
N SER A 96 2.40 1.17 15.63
CA SER A 96 2.41 -0.23 16.04
C SER A 96 2.01 -1.14 14.89
N PRO A 97 2.57 -2.38 14.82
CA PRO A 97 2.15 -3.34 13.81
C PRO A 97 0.70 -3.78 14.00
N LEU A 98 0.05 -4.10 12.89
CA LEU A 98 -1.28 -4.71 12.88
C LEU A 98 -1.10 -6.21 12.68
N VAL A 99 -1.68 -7.01 13.57
CA VAL A 99 -1.54 -8.47 13.54
C VAL A 99 -2.89 -9.11 13.29
N TYR A 100 -2.95 -10.01 12.32
CA TYR A 100 -4.16 -10.76 11.98
C TYR A 100 -3.88 -12.24 12.06
N THR A 101 -4.72 -12.97 12.81
CA THR A 101 -4.62 -14.41 12.95
C THR A 101 -5.65 -15.10 12.07
N ARG A 102 -5.66 -16.46 12.08
CA ARG A 102 -6.48 -17.29 11.21
C ARG A 102 -7.91 -16.77 11.01
N ASP A 103 -8.60 -16.46 12.11
CA ASP A 103 -10.02 -16.06 12.07
C ASP A 103 -10.22 -14.66 11.51
N GLN A 104 -9.13 -13.87 11.37
CA GLN A 104 -9.17 -12.49 10.93
C GLN A 104 -8.61 -12.30 9.52
N LEU A 105 -8.05 -13.35 8.92
CA LEU A 105 -7.38 -13.22 7.62
C LEU A 105 -8.32 -12.80 6.50
N ASN A 106 -9.60 -13.12 6.61
CA ASN A 106 -10.59 -12.71 5.62
C ASN A 106 -10.95 -11.22 5.71
N GLU A 107 -10.48 -10.52 6.75
CA GLU A 107 -10.70 -9.08 6.87
C GLU A 107 -9.74 -8.27 6.02
N ILE A 108 -8.67 -8.88 5.53
CA ILE A 108 -7.64 -8.20 4.74
C ILE A 108 -7.56 -8.78 3.34
N THR A 109 -7.30 -7.90 2.38
CA THR A 109 -7.10 -8.27 0.97
C THR A 109 -5.88 -7.54 0.44
N ILE A 110 -4.96 -8.28 -0.18
CA ILE A 110 -3.82 -7.68 -0.86
C ILE A 110 -4.32 -7.16 -2.21
N GLU A 111 -4.19 -5.86 -2.43
CA GLU A 111 -4.53 -5.24 -3.71
C GLU A 111 -3.36 -5.29 -4.68
N GLY A 112 -2.14 -5.22 -4.17
CA GLY A 112 -0.96 -5.26 -4.99
C GLY A 112 0.31 -4.97 -4.23
N ARG A 113 1.42 -4.94 -4.98
CA ARG A 113 2.74 -4.64 -4.46
C ARG A 113 3.19 -3.25 -4.90
N VAL A 114 3.76 -2.50 -4.00
CA VAL A 114 4.40 -1.23 -4.33
C VAL A 114 5.66 -1.50 -5.13
N VAL A 115 5.75 -0.97 -6.33
CA VAL A 115 6.89 -1.20 -7.24
C VAL A 115 7.71 0.05 -7.48
N GLY A 116 7.22 1.21 -7.08
CA GLY A 116 7.97 2.46 -7.22
C GLY A 116 7.20 3.64 -6.66
N ILE A 117 7.89 4.76 -6.55
CA ILE A 117 7.28 6.03 -6.14
C ILE A 117 7.71 7.14 -7.08
N CYS A 118 6.85 8.15 -7.23
CA CYS A 118 7.16 9.38 -7.93
C CYS A 118 7.04 10.53 -6.96
N ARG A 119 8.05 11.38 -6.95
CA ARG A 119 8.12 12.51 -6.04
C ARG A 119 8.70 13.70 -6.78
N GLY A 120 8.01 14.84 -6.72
CA GLY A 120 8.52 16.08 -7.25
C GLY A 120 9.50 16.75 -6.29
N ILE A 121 10.20 17.71 -6.80
CA ILE A 121 11.11 18.52 -6.00
C ILE A 121 10.39 19.81 -5.57
#